data_e1a29eb104315a22b1ffd8d0adc1ba64
#
_entry.id   e1a29eb104315a22b1ffd8d0adc1ba64
#
_cell.length_a   1.000
_cell.length_b   1.000
_cell.length_c   1.000
_cell.angle_alpha   90.00
_cell.angle_beta   90.00
_cell.angle_gamma   90.00
#
_symmetry.space_group_name_H-M   'P 1'
#
loop_
_entity.id
_entity.type
_entity.pdbx_description
1 polymer ?
#
loop_
_entity_poly.entity_id
_entity_poly.type
_entity_poly.pdbx_seq_one_letter_code
_entity_poly.pdbx_strand_id
1 'polypeptide(L)'
;MNMKNRMKMLCGGLVVLLASCSSQVTHTNYYFDSANGNDANSGTSVQTPFKSLAKLKELTLKGGDSVLLKSGTVFTEKLFLSCRGEENNPVVLGKYGGMAKPHVKGNGVDTAAVHIFNSENL
;
A
#
# COMPACT_ATOMS: atom_id res chain seq x y z
N MET A 1 15.35 -5.99 53.11
CA MET A 1 14.95 -5.77 52.71
C MET A 1 14.54 -5.38 51.81
N ASN A 2 14.54 -5.40 51.72
CA ASN A 2 14.14 -4.97 50.92
C ASN A 2 14.06 -4.60 49.92
N MET A 3 14.14 -4.80 49.93
CA MET A 3 14.13 -4.43 49.10
C MET A 3 13.82 -4.25 48.19
N LYS A 4 13.99 -4.53 48.16
CA LYS A 4 13.66 -4.36 47.37
C LYS A 4 13.25 -3.86 46.52
N ASN A 5 13.30 -3.90 46.78
CA ASN A 5 12.83 -3.29 45.93
C ASN A 5 12.95 -2.92 45.02
N ARG A 6 13.47 -3.30 45.15
CA ARG A 6 13.53 -2.92 44.29
C ARG A 6 13.30 -2.83 43.18
N MET A 7 13.26 -3.07 43.30
CA MET A 7 12.97 -3.01 42.26
C MET A 7 12.55 -2.78 41.40
N LYS A 8 12.72 -2.98 41.51
CA LYS A 8 12.18 -2.72 40.69
C LYS A 8 12.01 -2.20 39.83
N MET A 9 12.29 -2.25 40.05
CA MET A 9 12.01 -1.71 39.21
C MET A 9 12.05 -1.45 38.33
N LEU A 10 12.50 -1.66 38.46
CA LEU A 10 12.39 -1.41 37.58
C LEU A 10 12.16 -1.36 36.72
N CYS A 11 12.49 -1.52 36.92
CA CYS A 11 12.19 -1.42 36.11
C CYS A 11 11.78 -1.12 35.31
N GLY A 12 12.01 -1.23 35.39
CA GLY A 12 11.55 -0.98 34.68
C GLY A 12 11.46 -0.46 33.98
N GLY A 13 11.63 -0.43 34.02
CA GLY A 13 11.45 -0.02 33.32
C GLY A 13 11.66 0.29 32.57
N LEU A 14 11.94 0.10 32.61
CA LEU A 14 11.99 0.38 31.89
C LEU A 14 11.89 0.43 30.99
N VAL A 15 12.02 0.15 31.01
CA VAL A 15 11.83 0.24 30.18
C VAL A 15 11.44 0.52 29.34
N VAL A 16 11.54 0.38 29.38
CA VAL A 16 11.06 0.79 28.66
C VAL A 16 10.93 1.36 27.88
N LEU A 17 11.25 1.23 27.93
CA LEU A 17 11.04 1.93 27.28
C LEU A 17 11.13 2.28 26.39
N LEU A 18 11.24 2.09 26.73
CA LEU A 18 11.56 2.70 25.79
C LEU A 18 11.62 2.23 24.56
N ALA A 19 11.78 1.56 24.37
CA ALA A 19 11.76 0.91 23.09
C ALA A 19 10.75 1.46 22.16
N SER A 20 9.83 2.02 22.63
CA SER A 20 8.77 2.59 21.85
C SER A 20 9.20 3.79 21.04
N CYS A 21 10.44 4.13 21.09
CA CYS A 21 10.88 5.36 20.43
C CYS A 21 11.22 5.17 18.99
N SER A 22 11.24 3.97 18.47
CA SER A 22 11.54 3.78 17.07
C SER A 22 10.34 4.20 16.24
N SER A 23 10.52 5.23 15.43
CA SER A 23 9.51 5.60 14.48
C SER A 23 9.49 4.56 13.39
N GLN A 24 8.40 3.84 13.29
CA GLN A 24 8.21 2.85 12.25
C GLN A 24 7.67 3.53 11.02
N VAL A 25 8.40 3.43 9.91
CA VAL A 25 7.87 3.84 8.63
C VAL A 25 6.95 2.71 8.18
N THR A 26 5.66 2.96 8.17
CA THR A 26 4.70 1.95 7.76
C THR A 26 4.43 2.09 6.27
N HIS A 27 4.59 0.99 5.55
CA HIS A 27 4.25 0.90 4.14
C HIS A 27 2.93 0.16 4.01
N THR A 28 2.14 0.53 3.02
CA THR A 28 0.89 -0.15 2.74
C THR A 28 0.93 -0.69 1.33
N ASN A 29 0.63 -1.97 1.18
CA ASN A 29 0.45 -2.58 -0.13
C ASN A 29 -1.03 -2.61 -0.41
N TYR A 30 -1.44 -2.05 -1.55
CA TYR A 30 -2.82 -2.07 -2.00
C TYR A 30 -2.94 -3.06 -3.15
N TYR A 31 -3.87 -3.98 -3.03
CA TYR A 31 -4.05 -5.09 -3.97
C TYR A 31 -5.33 -4.91 -4.78
N PHE A 32 -5.23 -5.14 -6.07
CA PHE A 32 -6.35 -4.99 -7.01
C PHE A 32 -6.49 -6.27 -7.83
N ASP A 33 -7.69 -6.82 -7.89
CA ASP A 33 -8.00 -8.03 -8.63
C ASP A 33 -9.34 -7.84 -9.32
N SER A 34 -9.31 -7.59 -10.62
CA SER A 34 -10.55 -7.30 -11.37
C SER A 34 -11.47 -8.51 -11.49
N ALA A 35 -10.94 -9.72 -11.29
CA ALA A 35 -11.73 -10.94 -11.41
C ALA A 35 -12.39 -11.31 -10.09
N ASN A 36 -11.65 -11.26 -8.98
CA ASN A 36 -12.13 -11.79 -7.71
C ASN A 36 -12.15 -10.74 -6.59
N GLY A 37 -11.79 -9.51 -6.88
CA GLY A 37 -11.79 -8.45 -5.88
C GLY A 37 -13.19 -7.95 -5.55
N ASN A 38 -13.26 -7.09 -4.55
CA ASN A 38 -14.49 -6.46 -4.12
C ASN A 38 -14.14 -5.08 -3.55
N ASP A 39 -14.82 -4.06 -4.04
CA ASP A 39 -14.52 -2.68 -3.63
C ASP A 39 -14.96 -2.40 -2.19
N ALA A 40 -15.70 -3.30 -1.58
CA ALA A 40 -16.00 -3.20 -0.15
C ALA A 40 -14.88 -3.73 0.73
N ASN A 41 -13.88 -4.38 0.14
CA ASN A 41 -12.72 -4.89 0.86
C ASN A 41 -11.79 -3.75 1.29
N SER A 42 -10.83 -4.07 2.16
CA SER A 42 -9.83 -3.11 2.60
C SER A 42 -8.77 -2.84 1.52
N GLY A 43 -8.55 -3.80 0.63
CA GLY A 43 -7.52 -3.70 -0.40
C GLY A 43 -6.11 -3.89 0.11
N THR A 44 -5.92 -4.17 1.39
CA THR A 44 -4.58 -4.19 2.00
C THR A 44 -4.01 -5.59 2.18
N SER A 45 -4.67 -6.61 1.67
CA SER A 45 -4.14 -7.97 1.68
C SER A 45 -4.52 -8.69 0.40
N VAL A 46 -3.79 -9.77 0.11
CA VAL A 46 -4.05 -10.60 -1.07
C VAL A 46 -5.44 -11.23 -0.99
N GLN A 47 -5.93 -11.49 0.22
CA GLN A 47 -7.23 -12.12 0.43
C GLN A 47 -8.39 -11.14 0.32
N THR A 48 -8.13 -9.85 0.42
CA THR A 48 -9.18 -8.82 0.41
C THR A 48 -8.86 -7.71 -0.58
N PRO A 49 -8.63 -8.03 -1.87
CA PRO A 49 -8.25 -7.02 -2.84
C PRO A 49 -9.46 -6.18 -3.26
N PHE A 50 -9.18 -4.96 -3.71
CA PHE A 50 -10.16 -4.16 -4.42
C PHE A 50 -10.44 -4.76 -5.80
N LYS A 51 -11.60 -4.47 -6.35
CA LYS A 51 -11.94 -4.91 -7.70
C LYS A 51 -11.64 -3.85 -8.75
N SER A 52 -11.97 -2.61 -8.45
CA SER A 52 -11.99 -1.52 -9.42
C SER A 52 -10.82 -0.58 -9.21
N LEU A 53 -10.19 -0.15 -10.31
CA LEU A 53 -9.14 0.86 -10.25
C LEU A 53 -9.68 2.23 -9.80
N ALA A 54 -10.99 2.42 -9.82
CA ALA A 54 -11.60 3.65 -9.31
C ALA A 54 -11.27 3.88 -7.84
N LYS A 55 -10.98 2.82 -7.08
CA LYS A 55 -10.60 2.95 -5.68
C LYS A 55 -9.30 3.72 -5.49
N LEU A 56 -8.46 3.80 -6.52
CA LEU A 56 -7.22 4.57 -6.42
C LEU A 56 -7.47 6.05 -6.13
N LYS A 57 -8.60 6.58 -6.57
CA LYS A 57 -8.92 7.98 -6.32
C LYS A 57 -9.22 8.27 -4.85
N GLU A 58 -9.52 7.24 -4.09
CA GLU A 58 -9.85 7.37 -2.67
C GLU A 58 -8.63 7.15 -1.77
N LEU A 59 -7.51 6.72 -2.35
CA LEU A 59 -6.32 6.39 -1.59
C LEU A 59 -5.38 7.58 -1.57
N THR A 60 -4.75 7.80 -0.41
CA THR A 60 -3.66 8.76 -0.28
C THR A 60 -2.37 7.95 -0.19
N LEU A 61 -1.64 7.91 -1.31
CA LEU A 61 -0.41 7.13 -1.40
C LEU A 61 0.77 7.98 -0.95
N LYS A 62 1.66 7.35 -0.21
CA LYS A 62 2.86 8.00 0.31
C LYS A 62 4.07 7.12 0.08
N GLY A 63 5.24 7.64 0.38
CA GLY A 63 6.48 6.92 0.14
C GLY A 63 6.48 5.54 0.76
N GLY A 64 6.89 4.56 -0.04
CA GLY A 64 6.93 3.16 0.35
C GLY A 64 5.67 2.37 0.08
N ASP A 65 4.56 3.05 -0.23
CA ASP A 65 3.33 2.34 -0.55
C ASP A 65 3.43 1.68 -1.92
N SER A 66 2.65 0.63 -2.14
CA SER A 66 2.64 -0.09 -3.41
C SER A 66 1.22 -0.27 -3.90
N VAL A 67 1.04 -0.13 -5.20
CA VAL A 67 -0.21 -0.47 -5.89
C VAL A 67 0.09 -1.71 -6.72
N LEU A 68 -0.57 -2.81 -6.40
CA LEU A 68 -0.27 -4.12 -6.98
C LEU A 68 -1.48 -4.67 -7.70
N LEU A 69 -1.35 -4.90 -8.99
CA LEU A 69 -2.42 -5.43 -9.82
C LEU A 69 -2.25 -6.93 -9.99
N LYS A 70 -3.35 -7.66 -9.90
CA LYS A 70 -3.30 -9.12 -10.02
C LYS A 70 -2.82 -9.53 -11.40
N SER A 71 -1.85 -10.44 -11.40
CA SER A 71 -1.28 -11.01 -12.61
C SER A 71 -2.36 -11.66 -13.47
N GLY A 72 -2.32 -11.38 -14.78
CA GLY A 72 -3.23 -12.03 -15.72
C GLY A 72 -4.65 -11.47 -15.75
N THR A 73 -4.95 -10.43 -14.98
CA THR A 73 -6.29 -9.84 -15.00
C THR A 73 -6.38 -8.67 -15.96
N VAL A 74 -7.60 -8.28 -16.32
CA VAL A 74 -7.86 -7.16 -17.22
C VAL A 74 -8.71 -6.14 -16.47
N PHE A 75 -8.21 -4.93 -16.40
CA PHE A 75 -8.93 -3.79 -15.83
C PHE A 75 -9.43 -2.94 -16.98
N THR A 76 -10.74 -2.71 -17.04
CA THR A 76 -11.32 -1.94 -18.13
C THR A 76 -11.33 -0.45 -17.82
N GLU A 77 -11.26 -0.08 -16.56
CA GLU A 77 -11.20 1.31 -16.15
C GLU A 77 -9.82 1.92 -16.43
N LYS A 78 -9.77 3.23 -16.41
CA LYS A 78 -8.50 3.93 -16.42
C LYS A 78 -7.82 3.82 -15.06
N LEU A 79 -6.51 3.79 -15.09
CA LEU A 79 -5.71 3.87 -13.87
C LEU A 79 -5.30 5.34 -13.69
N PHE A 80 -5.83 5.96 -12.64
CA PHE A 80 -5.43 7.30 -12.24
C PHE A 80 -4.53 7.19 -11.02
N LEU A 81 -3.33 7.72 -11.13
CA LEU A 81 -2.38 7.67 -10.04
C LEU A 81 -1.87 9.07 -9.75
N SER A 82 -2.01 9.48 -8.50
CA SER A 82 -1.42 10.70 -7.99
C SER A 82 -0.78 10.34 -6.66
N CYS A 83 0.52 10.53 -6.54
CA CYS A 83 1.22 10.10 -5.34
C CYS A 83 2.42 10.98 -5.10
N ARG A 84 2.89 10.94 -3.88
CA ARG A 84 4.09 11.65 -3.50
C ARG A 84 5.00 10.68 -2.75
N GLY A 85 5.88 10.05 -3.49
CA GLY A 85 6.93 9.22 -2.94
C GLY A 85 8.09 10.08 -2.45
N GLU A 86 9.10 9.43 -1.94
CA GLU A 86 10.33 10.08 -1.50
C GLU A 86 11.50 9.48 -2.25
N GLU A 87 12.59 10.22 -2.31
CA GLU A 87 13.73 9.85 -3.16
C GLU A 87 14.20 8.43 -2.88
N ASN A 88 14.30 8.07 -1.60
CA ASN A 88 14.76 6.76 -1.21
C ASN A 88 13.62 5.83 -0.81
N ASN A 89 12.38 6.22 -1.07
CA ASN A 89 11.22 5.47 -0.65
C ASN A 89 10.06 5.74 -1.61
N PRO A 90 10.18 5.28 -2.86
CA PRO A 90 9.17 5.61 -3.88
C PRO A 90 7.88 4.85 -3.68
N VAL A 91 6.83 5.33 -4.33
CA VAL A 91 5.61 4.57 -4.50
C VAL A 91 5.82 3.60 -5.67
N VAL A 92 5.41 2.36 -5.51
CA VAL A 92 5.62 1.33 -6.51
C VAL A 92 4.31 0.94 -7.18
N LEU A 93 4.30 0.91 -8.50
CA LEU A 93 3.21 0.32 -9.27
C LEU A 93 3.70 -1.00 -9.83
N GLY A 94 3.09 -2.10 -9.45
CA GLY A 94 3.54 -3.42 -9.83
C GLY A 94 2.44 -4.46 -9.97
N LYS A 95 2.83 -5.71 -9.97
CA LYS A 95 1.88 -6.82 -10.06
C LYS A 95 2.15 -7.84 -8.98
N TYR A 96 1.18 -8.74 -8.77
CA TYR A 96 1.34 -9.84 -7.82
C TYR A 96 0.62 -11.07 -8.32
N GLY A 97 0.98 -12.21 -7.76
CA GLY A 97 0.25 -13.47 -7.93
C GLY A 97 0.63 -14.30 -9.12
N GLY A 98 1.62 -13.92 -9.92
CA GLY A 98 2.05 -14.76 -11.04
C GLY A 98 2.93 -14.02 -12.02
N MET A 99 3.20 -14.67 -13.15
CA MET A 99 4.13 -14.14 -14.16
C MET A 99 3.44 -13.31 -15.22
N ALA A 100 2.18 -13.60 -15.52
CA ALA A 100 1.46 -12.87 -16.57
C ALA A 100 1.25 -11.41 -16.16
N LYS A 101 1.24 -10.53 -17.15
CA LYS A 101 1.07 -9.10 -16.89
C LYS A 101 -0.42 -8.78 -16.76
N PRO A 102 -0.77 -7.87 -15.84
CA PRO A 102 -2.12 -7.32 -15.85
C PRO A 102 -2.26 -6.34 -17.01
N HIS A 103 -3.48 -6.17 -17.49
CA HIS A 103 -3.78 -5.26 -18.60
C HIS A 103 -4.73 -4.18 -18.13
N VAL A 104 -4.41 -2.92 -18.45
CA VAL A 104 -5.28 -1.78 -18.17
C VAL A 104 -5.74 -1.24 -19.52
N LYS A 105 -7.05 -1.28 -19.79
CA LYS A 105 -7.60 -0.92 -21.10
C LYS A 105 -8.16 0.48 -21.18
N GLY A 106 -8.50 1.08 -20.07
CA GLY A 106 -8.93 2.47 -20.03
C GLY A 106 -10.24 2.77 -20.73
N ASN A 107 -11.12 1.79 -20.87
CA ASN A 107 -12.42 1.90 -21.51
C ASN A 107 -12.38 2.25 -23.01
N GLY A 108 -11.19 2.35 -23.58
CA GLY A 108 -11.05 2.53 -25.02
C GLY A 108 -11.55 3.87 -25.57
N VAL A 109 -11.77 4.86 -24.73
CA VAL A 109 -12.36 6.13 -25.21
C VAL A 109 -11.45 7.33 -25.07
N ASP A 110 -10.33 7.20 -24.41
CA ASP A 110 -9.47 8.34 -24.16
C ASP A 110 -8.04 8.10 -24.63
N THR A 111 -7.26 9.15 -24.52
CA THR A 111 -5.90 9.16 -25.04
C THR A 111 -4.96 8.27 -24.26
N ALA A 112 -5.29 7.89 -23.02
CA ALA A 112 -4.42 7.06 -22.24
C ALA A 112 -5.21 6.20 -21.26
N ALA A 113 -4.78 4.93 -21.12
CA ALA A 113 -5.33 4.01 -20.13
C ALA A 113 -4.76 4.27 -18.75
N VAL A 114 -3.56 4.83 -18.67
CA VAL A 114 -2.86 5.12 -17.43
C VAL A 114 -2.58 6.61 -17.38
N HIS A 115 -3.06 7.27 -16.34
CA HIS A 115 -2.80 8.68 -16.09
C HIS A 115 -2.02 8.81 -14.79
N ILE A 116 -0.83 9.35 -14.87
CA ILE A 116 -0.01 9.66 -13.70
C ILE A 116 0.16 11.17 -13.71
N PHE A 117 -0.28 11.82 -12.64
CA PHE A 117 -0.23 13.28 -12.58
C PHE A 117 0.11 13.73 -11.16
N ASN A 118 0.76 14.87 -11.06
CA ASN A 118 1.22 15.43 -9.79
C ASN A 118 1.95 14.40 -8.94
N SER A 119 2.76 13.54 -9.60
CA SER A 119 3.42 12.45 -8.92
C SER A 119 4.92 12.67 -8.91
N GLU A 120 5.53 12.34 -7.79
CA GLU A 120 6.97 12.41 -7.60
C GLU A 120 7.44 11.07 -7.06
N ASN A 121 8.58 10.64 -7.54
CA ASN A 121 9.24 9.41 -7.05
C ASN A 121 8.29 8.21 -7.08
N LEU A 122 7.88 7.89 -8.28
CA LEU A 122 7.06 6.71 -8.57
C LEU A 122 7.96 5.61 -9.14
#